data_352555568a119ebcc76753ee91dad5ca
#
_entry.id   352555568a119ebcc76753ee91dad5ca
#
_cell.length_a   1.000
_cell.length_b   1.000
_cell.length_c   1.000
_cell.angle_alpha   90.00
_cell.angle_beta   90.00
_cell.angle_gamma   90.00
#
_symmetry.space_group_name_H-M   'P 1'
#
loop_
_entity.id
_entity.type
_entity.pdbx_description
1 polymer ?
#
loop_
_entity_poly.entity_id
_entity_poly.type
_entity_poly.pdbx_seq_one_letter_code
_entity_poly.pdbx_strand_id
1 'polypeptide(L)'
;CRKRALLVLSYLVGIELLNSYGAYSKRLLVYNEFHVKGRWTLAKIALVTGITGQDGAYLAKLLLEKGYKVFGAHRRTASLNLWRLEELGVAGEVDLVPIDLLEYSNIQRTLEKVGPDEVYNLAAQSFVALSFEQPIYTGEVDGLGVARLLEAIRTVNPDVRFYQASTSEMFGKVQTVPQNENTPFYPRSPYGAAKLYAHWVTVNYREAYNMHNSSGILFNHESPLRGLEFVTRKITAGLAQIRHGRKDPIELGNLDAMRDWGFAGDYVEGMWMMLQQPKGDDYVLSSGKTHSVKEFVETAASVAGFDIIWEGAGENAKGVDSKTGEVLVRVNPKFYRPSDVELLLGDPAKARNQLGWKPKVTFIQLVEMMMEADLRRAASGRLMF
;
A
#
# COMPACT_ATOMS: atom_id res chain seq x y z
N CYS A 1 30.30 1.09 -42.34
CA CYS A 1 31.51 0.89 -41.50
C CYS A 1 31.95 2.14 -40.72
N ARG A 2 31.81 3.39 -41.27
CA ARG A 2 32.27 4.60 -40.54
C ARG A 2 31.40 5.02 -39.34
N LYS A 3 30.11 4.67 -39.26
CA LYS A 3 29.23 5.01 -38.13
C LYS A 3 29.47 4.13 -36.89
N ARG A 4 29.99 2.92 -37.04
CA ARG A 4 30.33 2.04 -35.87
C ARG A 4 31.64 2.44 -35.19
N ALA A 5 32.59 3.03 -35.93
CA ALA A 5 33.86 3.47 -35.37
C ALA A 5 33.71 4.74 -34.49
N LEU A 6 32.76 5.65 -34.80
CA LEU A 6 32.50 6.82 -33.98
C LEU A 6 31.81 6.49 -32.64
N LEU A 7 30.98 5.43 -32.58
CA LEU A 7 30.34 4.98 -31.35
C LEU A 7 31.35 4.38 -30.36
N VAL A 8 32.35 3.68 -30.83
CA VAL A 8 33.39 3.08 -29.99
C VAL A 8 34.34 4.12 -29.44
N LEU A 9 34.66 5.17 -30.22
CA LEU A 9 35.52 6.27 -29.74
C LEU A 9 34.84 7.15 -28.67
N SER A 10 33.54 7.41 -28.79
CA SER A 10 32.80 8.14 -27.75
C SER A 10 32.69 7.34 -26.43
N TYR A 11 32.71 6.03 -26.53
CA TYR A 11 32.70 5.12 -25.35
C TYR A 11 34.04 5.15 -24.61
N LEU A 12 35.18 5.18 -25.32
CA LEU A 12 36.52 5.20 -24.73
C LEU A 12 36.87 6.57 -24.12
N VAL A 13 36.47 7.68 -24.77
CA VAL A 13 36.70 9.04 -24.24
C VAL A 13 35.89 9.32 -22.97
N GLY A 14 34.69 8.75 -22.85
CA GLY A 14 33.88 8.85 -21.59
C GLY A 14 34.51 8.12 -20.40
N ILE A 15 35.23 7.05 -20.63
CA ILE A 15 35.93 6.27 -19.58
C ILE A 15 37.23 6.99 -19.12
N GLU A 16 37.97 7.65 -20.02
CA GLU A 16 39.18 8.36 -19.63
C GLU A 16 38.89 9.65 -18.84
N LEU A 17 37.80 10.36 -19.12
CA LEU A 17 37.41 11.56 -18.36
C LEU A 17 36.90 11.25 -16.96
N LEU A 18 36.37 10.04 -16.72
CA LEU A 18 35.92 9.60 -15.39
C LEU A 18 37.06 9.14 -14.44
N ASN A 19 38.22 8.78 -15.00
CA ASN A 19 39.38 8.36 -14.24
C ASN A 19 40.28 9.52 -13.74
N SER A 20 40.08 10.75 -14.23
CA SER A 20 40.90 11.91 -13.86
C SER A 20 40.38 12.73 -12.67
N TYR A 21 39.16 12.47 -12.19
CA TYR A 21 38.62 13.05 -10.96
C TYR A 21 38.43 11.97 -9.92
N GLY A 22 39.44 11.82 -9.06
CA GLY A 22 39.43 10.90 -7.94
C GLY A 22 38.45 11.32 -6.84
N ALA A 23 37.18 10.93 -6.97
CA ALA A 23 36.23 10.84 -5.85
C ALA A 23 35.04 9.98 -6.25
N TYR A 24 35.05 8.76 -5.83
CA TYR A 24 33.97 7.89 -5.39
C TYR A 24 32.56 8.06 -5.97
N SER A 25 32.23 7.31 -6.99
CA SER A 25 31.02 6.49 -6.99
C SER A 25 31.14 5.42 -8.09
N LYS A 26 31.41 4.17 -7.72
CA LYS A 26 31.20 3.04 -8.63
C LYS A 26 29.69 2.86 -8.80
N ARG A 27 29.05 3.75 -9.54
CA ARG A 27 27.75 3.44 -10.14
C ARG A 27 28.01 2.37 -11.19
N LEU A 28 27.61 1.15 -10.89
CA LEU A 28 27.45 0.12 -11.91
C LEU A 28 26.32 0.64 -12.83
N LEU A 29 26.70 1.24 -13.99
CA LEU A 29 25.77 1.73 -14.99
C LEU A 29 25.08 0.53 -15.63
N VAL A 30 23.95 0.13 -15.09
CA VAL A 30 23.02 -0.78 -15.78
C VAL A 30 22.18 0.11 -16.70
N TYR A 31 22.58 0.22 -17.96
CA TYR A 31 21.82 0.93 -18.98
C TYR A 31 20.58 0.12 -19.37
N ASN A 32 19.39 0.58 -18.99
CA ASN A 32 18.17 0.29 -19.73
C ASN A 32 17.80 1.57 -20.50
N GLU A 33 17.98 1.51 -21.83
CA GLU A 33 17.71 2.64 -22.71
C GLU A 33 16.24 2.64 -23.12
N PHE A 34 15.48 3.63 -22.68
CA PHE A 34 14.17 3.92 -23.24
C PHE A 34 14.25 5.12 -24.18
N HIS A 35 13.80 4.95 -25.42
CA HIS A 35 13.80 5.97 -26.45
C HIS A 35 12.49 6.77 -26.44
N VAL A 36 12.44 7.91 -25.76
CA VAL A 36 11.31 8.83 -25.83
C VAL A 36 11.81 10.16 -26.38
N LYS A 37 11.36 10.51 -27.58
CA LYS A 37 11.60 11.82 -28.24
C LYS A 37 13.08 12.27 -28.35
N GLY A 38 14.00 11.35 -28.67
CA GLY A 38 15.38 11.76 -29.07
C GLY A 38 16.28 12.25 -27.91
N ARG A 39 15.92 12.04 -26.65
CA ARG A 39 16.77 12.27 -25.48
C ARG A 39 16.95 10.98 -24.71
N TRP A 40 18.20 10.61 -24.44
CA TRP A 40 18.56 9.51 -23.53
C TRP A 40 18.41 10.02 -22.10
N THR A 41 17.39 9.56 -21.39
CA THR A 41 17.27 9.79 -19.95
C THR A 41 17.50 8.44 -19.25
N LEU A 42 18.35 8.44 -18.23
CA LEU A 42 18.48 7.28 -17.34
C LEU A 42 17.13 7.01 -16.67
N ALA A 43 16.70 5.75 -16.66
CA ALA A 43 15.51 5.38 -15.93
C ALA A 43 15.70 5.68 -14.44
N LYS A 44 14.71 6.33 -13.81
CA LYS A 44 14.71 6.51 -12.35
C LYS A 44 14.67 5.16 -11.66
N ILE A 45 15.33 5.06 -10.52
CA ILE A 45 15.35 3.84 -9.68
C ILE A 45 14.43 4.06 -8.49
N ALA A 46 13.46 3.16 -8.31
CA ALA A 46 12.58 3.14 -7.16
C ALA A 46 12.85 1.91 -6.28
N LEU A 47 12.93 2.10 -4.97
CA LEU A 47 12.97 1.04 -3.98
C LEU A 47 11.62 1.03 -3.24
N VAL A 48 10.89 -0.09 -3.33
CA VAL A 48 9.58 -0.26 -2.71
C VAL A 48 9.69 -1.30 -1.59
N THR A 49 9.57 -0.88 -0.33
CA THR A 49 9.46 -1.83 0.79
C THR A 49 8.04 -2.38 0.87
N GLY A 50 7.87 -3.60 1.39
CA GLY A 50 6.55 -4.22 1.43
C GLY A 50 6.01 -4.61 0.04
N ILE A 51 6.90 -4.93 -0.89
CA ILE A 51 6.60 -5.25 -2.29
C ILE A 51 5.59 -6.39 -2.47
N THR A 52 5.53 -7.33 -1.54
CA THR A 52 4.61 -8.48 -1.55
C THR A 52 3.20 -8.14 -1.08
N GLY A 53 2.98 -6.91 -0.58
CA GLY A 53 1.67 -6.41 -0.19
C GLY A 53 0.82 -5.94 -1.38
N GLN A 54 -0.45 -5.64 -1.12
CA GLN A 54 -1.39 -5.09 -2.10
C GLN A 54 -0.81 -3.83 -2.78
N ASP A 55 -0.47 -2.83 -1.97
CA ASP A 55 -0.01 -1.53 -2.45
C ASP A 55 1.35 -1.64 -3.13
N GLY A 56 2.25 -2.49 -2.60
CA GLY A 56 3.55 -2.76 -3.21
C GLY A 56 3.43 -3.29 -4.63
N ALA A 57 2.50 -4.22 -4.86
CA ALA A 57 2.26 -4.80 -6.17
C ALA A 57 1.67 -3.78 -7.17
N TYR A 58 0.63 -3.02 -6.77
CA TYR A 58 0.07 -1.96 -7.62
C TYR A 58 1.06 -0.84 -7.89
N LEU A 59 1.84 -0.43 -6.89
CA LEU A 59 2.86 0.60 -7.06
C LEU A 59 3.98 0.13 -7.99
N ALA A 60 4.45 -1.11 -7.85
CA ALA A 60 5.43 -1.68 -8.76
C ALA A 60 4.95 -1.63 -10.21
N LYS A 61 3.70 -2.08 -10.47
CA LYS A 61 3.08 -2.00 -11.79
C LYS A 61 3.08 -0.57 -12.33
N LEU A 62 2.59 0.38 -11.54
CA LEU A 62 2.53 1.81 -11.92
C LEU A 62 3.92 2.36 -12.24
N LEU A 63 4.93 2.07 -11.43
CA LEU A 63 6.29 2.56 -11.62
C LEU A 63 6.94 1.95 -12.88
N LEU A 64 6.75 0.66 -13.14
CA LEU A 64 7.20 0.00 -14.37
C LEU A 64 6.55 0.64 -15.61
N GLU A 65 5.24 0.88 -15.59
CA GLU A 65 4.51 1.58 -16.67
C GLU A 65 5.03 3.01 -16.89
N LYS A 66 5.57 3.65 -15.85
CA LYS A 66 6.21 4.97 -15.93
C LYS A 66 7.70 4.92 -16.34
N GLY A 67 8.24 3.74 -16.62
CA GLY A 67 9.62 3.54 -17.06
C GLY A 67 10.65 3.57 -15.93
N TYR A 68 10.26 3.33 -14.68
CA TYR A 68 11.21 3.16 -13.58
C TYR A 68 11.85 1.78 -13.61
N LYS A 69 13.08 1.70 -13.12
CA LYS A 69 13.65 0.44 -12.64
C LYS A 69 13.18 0.23 -11.20
N VAL A 70 12.48 -0.88 -10.94
CA VAL A 70 11.86 -1.15 -9.64
C VAL A 70 12.62 -2.22 -8.88
N PHE A 71 13.10 -1.87 -7.69
CA PHE A 71 13.61 -2.81 -6.69
C PHE A 71 12.54 -3.05 -5.62
N GLY A 72 12.13 -4.30 -5.48
CA GLY A 72 11.15 -4.73 -4.49
C GLY A 72 11.81 -5.29 -3.24
N ALA A 73 11.70 -4.56 -2.12
CA ALA A 73 12.26 -5.03 -0.87
C ALA A 73 11.26 -5.91 -0.11
N HIS A 74 11.74 -7.05 0.36
CA HIS A 74 10.98 -8.02 1.13
C HIS A 74 11.77 -8.52 2.32
N ARG A 75 11.09 -8.93 3.40
CA ARG A 75 11.74 -9.65 4.50
C ARG A 75 12.07 -11.06 4.04
N ARG A 76 13.26 -11.55 4.37
CA ARG A 76 13.65 -12.92 4.05
C ARG A 76 12.76 -13.95 4.74
N THR A 77 12.16 -14.83 3.95
CA THR A 77 11.35 -15.97 4.39
C THR A 77 11.84 -17.24 3.70
N ALA A 78 11.47 -18.42 4.20
CA ALA A 78 11.83 -19.69 3.59
C ALA A 78 11.21 -19.85 2.19
N SER A 79 9.98 -19.38 2.00
CA SER A 79 9.32 -19.29 0.70
C SER A 79 8.74 -17.89 0.54
N LEU A 80 9.00 -17.28 -0.61
CA LEU A 80 8.54 -15.93 -0.91
C LEU A 80 7.19 -16.02 -1.61
N ASN A 81 6.21 -15.29 -1.06
CA ASN A 81 4.88 -15.22 -1.64
C ASN A 81 4.76 -14.03 -2.59
N LEU A 82 4.84 -14.27 -3.89
CA LEU A 82 4.79 -13.26 -4.96
C LEU A 82 3.45 -13.22 -5.71
N TRP A 83 2.44 -13.95 -5.26
CA TRP A 83 1.18 -14.13 -6.00
C TRP A 83 0.54 -12.80 -6.45
N ARG A 84 0.71 -11.71 -5.69
CA ARG A 84 0.16 -10.39 -6.05
C ARG A 84 0.87 -9.78 -7.25
N LEU A 85 2.18 -9.91 -7.30
CA LEU A 85 2.99 -9.48 -8.45
C LEU A 85 2.72 -10.36 -9.68
N GLU A 86 2.55 -11.67 -9.47
CA GLU A 86 2.19 -12.63 -10.51
C GLU A 86 0.80 -12.36 -11.09
N GLU A 87 -0.19 -12.09 -10.23
CA GLU A 87 -1.56 -11.73 -10.64
C GLU A 87 -1.60 -10.45 -11.50
N LEU A 88 -0.71 -9.49 -11.21
CA LEU A 88 -0.55 -8.27 -12.02
C LEU A 88 0.38 -8.44 -13.23
N GLY A 89 1.02 -9.60 -13.40
CA GLY A 89 1.91 -9.89 -14.50
C GLY A 89 3.29 -9.20 -14.44
N VAL A 90 3.70 -8.69 -13.26
CA VAL A 90 4.94 -7.89 -13.11
C VAL A 90 6.04 -8.58 -12.29
N ALA A 91 5.83 -9.80 -11.83
CA ALA A 91 6.79 -10.51 -10.98
C ALA A 91 8.18 -10.67 -11.59
N GLY A 92 8.28 -10.82 -12.92
CA GLY A 92 9.55 -10.96 -13.64
C GLY A 92 10.26 -9.64 -13.95
N GLU A 93 9.61 -8.49 -13.70
CA GLU A 93 10.15 -7.17 -14.01
C GLU A 93 10.67 -6.42 -12.76
N VAL A 94 10.43 -6.96 -11.57
CA VAL A 94 10.84 -6.38 -10.28
C VAL A 94 12.11 -7.08 -9.78
N ASP A 95 13.17 -6.32 -9.55
CA ASP A 95 14.40 -6.83 -8.92
C ASP A 95 14.19 -6.98 -7.41
N LEU A 96 14.17 -8.20 -6.91
CA LEU A 96 13.91 -8.47 -5.50
C LEU A 96 15.18 -8.31 -4.63
N VAL A 97 15.06 -7.59 -3.51
CA VAL A 97 16.15 -7.40 -2.54
C VAL A 97 15.68 -7.66 -1.11
N PRO A 98 16.48 -8.32 -0.25
CA PRO A 98 16.10 -8.55 1.14
C PRO A 98 16.34 -7.29 1.97
N ILE A 99 15.30 -6.78 2.65
CA ILE A 99 15.38 -5.75 3.69
C ILE A 99 14.57 -6.19 4.91
N ASP A 100 15.18 -6.10 6.08
CA ASP A 100 14.50 -6.16 7.36
C ASP A 100 14.56 -4.78 8.04
N LEU A 101 13.40 -4.18 8.35
CA LEU A 101 13.34 -2.87 9.00
C LEU A 101 13.89 -2.87 10.45
N LEU A 102 14.12 -4.04 11.01
CA LEU A 102 14.77 -4.18 12.32
C LEU A 102 16.31 -4.08 12.24
N GLU A 103 16.90 -4.23 11.05
CA GLU A 103 18.34 -4.36 10.86
C GLU A 103 18.93 -3.19 10.06
N TYR A 104 19.44 -2.19 10.77
CA TYR A 104 19.97 -0.94 10.19
C TYR A 104 21.07 -1.17 9.15
N SER A 105 22.03 -2.05 9.45
CA SER A 105 23.17 -2.27 8.56
C SER A 105 22.76 -2.96 7.24
N ASN A 106 21.69 -3.77 7.26
CA ASN A 106 21.11 -4.35 6.06
C ASN A 106 20.42 -3.28 5.19
N ILE A 107 19.66 -2.37 5.83
CA ILE A 107 19.02 -1.24 5.15
C ILE A 107 20.08 -0.38 4.45
N GLN A 108 21.11 0.04 5.19
CA GLN A 108 22.19 0.89 4.67
C GLN A 108 22.88 0.26 3.47
N ARG A 109 23.38 -0.99 3.59
CA ARG A 109 24.04 -1.69 2.49
C ARG A 109 23.12 -1.86 1.26
N THR A 110 21.83 -2.04 1.47
CA THR A 110 20.89 -2.17 0.35
C THR A 110 20.71 -0.84 -0.35
N LEU A 111 20.57 0.27 0.37
CA LEU A 111 20.51 1.62 -0.21
C LEU A 111 21.78 1.96 -1.00
N GLU A 112 22.99 1.66 -0.46
CA GLU A 112 24.27 1.85 -1.14
C GLU A 112 24.32 1.04 -2.47
N LYS A 113 23.87 -0.22 -2.43
CA LYS A 113 23.88 -1.13 -3.59
C LYS A 113 22.89 -0.72 -4.67
N VAL A 114 21.66 -0.35 -4.27
CA VAL A 114 20.56 -0.02 -5.20
C VAL A 114 20.70 1.38 -5.75
N GLY A 115 21.12 2.35 -4.93
CA GLY A 115 21.23 3.77 -5.29
C GLY A 115 19.88 4.34 -5.76
N PRO A 116 18.78 4.22 -4.99
CA PRO A 116 17.47 4.65 -5.44
C PRO A 116 17.38 6.17 -5.55
N ASP A 117 16.58 6.66 -6.52
CA ASP A 117 16.15 8.05 -6.61
C ASP A 117 14.91 8.29 -5.71
N GLU A 118 14.07 7.26 -5.56
CA GLU A 118 12.83 7.30 -4.79
C GLU A 118 12.70 6.05 -3.92
N VAL A 119 12.30 6.23 -2.66
CA VAL A 119 12.03 5.14 -1.71
C VAL A 119 10.58 5.23 -1.24
N TYR A 120 9.82 4.17 -1.45
CA TYR A 120 8.44 4.05 -1.00
C TYR A 120 8.37 3.05 0.16
N ASN A 121 8.11 3.54 1.37
CA ASN A 121 8.02 2.70 2.55
C ASN A 121 6.57 2.25 2.81
N LEU A 122 6.24 1.05 2.34
CA LEU A 122 4.94 0.40 2.52
C LEU A 122 5.02 -0.80 3.47
N ALA A 123 6.23 -1.21 3.87
CA ALA A 123 6.42 -2.33 4.80
C ALA A 123 5.89 -1.98 6.19
N ALA A 124 5.02 -2.81 6.72
CA ALA A 124 4.43 -2.68 8.04
C ALA A 124 3.84 -4.01 8.54
N GLN A 125 3.66 -4.13 9.85
CA GLN A 125 2.66 -5.03 10.44
C GLN A 125 1.31 -4.28 10.40
N SER A 126 0.52 -4.45 9.32
CA SER A 126 -0.66 -3.61 9.02
C SER A 126 -1.99 -4.15 9.57
N PHE A 127 -2.01 -5.34 10.14
CA PHE A 127 -3.23 -5.91 10.73
C PHE A 127 -3.45 -5.38 12.14
N VAL A 128 -4.37 -4.43 12.29
CA VAL A 128 -4.60 -3.68 13.54
C VAL A 128 -4.86 -4.60 14.73
N ALA A 129 -5.66 -5.66 14.56
CA ALA A 129 -5.98 -6.60 15.66
C ALA A 129 -4.71 -7.25 16.21
N LEU A 130 -3.78 -7.69 15.35
CA LEU A 130 -2.51 -8.30 15.76
C LEU A 130 -1.63 -7.34 16.58
N SER A 131 -1.77 -6.04 16.40
CA SER A 131 -0.98 -5.06 17.16
C SER A 131 -1.28 -5.09 18.66
N PHE A 132 -2.48 -5.54 19.08
CA PHE A 132 -2.81 -5.73 20.49
C PHE A 132 -2.14 -6.98 21.07
N GLU A 133 -1.90 -8.00 20.26
CA GLU A 133 -1.19 -9.22 20.66
C GLU A 133 0.35 -9.06 20.59
N GLN A 134 0.83 -8.23 19.63
CA GLN A 134 2.25 -8.03 19.36
C GLN A 134 2.62 -6.53 19.36
N PRO A 135 2.37 -5.78 20.47
CA PRO A 135 2.56 -4.33 20.47
C PRO A 135 4.03 -3.92 20.33
N ILE A 136 4.95 -4.66 20.90
CA ILE A 136 6.39 -4.37 20.82
C ILE A 136 6.89 -4.55 19.38
N TYR A 137 6.60 -5.71 18.77
CA TYR A 137 6.98 -5.96 17.38
C TYR A 137 6.39 -4.92 16.42
N THR A 138 5.12 -4.54 16.62
CA THR A 138 4.47 -3.47 15.84
C THR A 138 5.20 -2.14 16.01
N GLY A 139 5.56 -1.76 17.25
CA GLY A 139 6.32 -0.54 17.53
C GLY A 139 7.71 -0.53 16.87
N GLU A 140 8.40 -1.67 16.92
CA GLU A 140 9.74 -1.83 16.34
C GLU A 140 9.72 -1.74 14.80
N VAL A 141 8.76 -2.40 14.14
CA VAL A 141 8.68 -2.41 12.67
C VAL A 141 8.08 -1.12 12.13
N ASP A 142 6.89 -0.74 12.64
CA ASP A 142 6.07 0.31 12.05
C ASP A 142 6.47 1.71 12.53
N GLY A 143 7.14 1.80 13.68
CA GLY A 143 7.64 3.05 14.25
C GLY A 143 9.15 3.19 14.07
N LEU A 144 9.94 2.48 14.87
CA LEU A 144 11.40 2.59 14.87
C LEU A 144 12.04 2.12 13.55
N GLY A 145 11.41 1.18 12.83
CA GLY A 145 11.85 0.76 11.50
C GLY A 145 11.90 1.92 10.51
N VAL A 146 10.94 2.84 10.60
CA VAL A 146 10.92 4.06 9.76
C VAL A 146 12.05 5.02 10.11
N ALA A 147 12.35 5.20 11.40
CA ALA A 147 13.49 6.01 11.83
C ALA A 147 14.83 5.41 11.35
N ARG A 148 14.98 4.08 11.40
CA ARG A 148 16.16 3.38 10.85
C ARG A 148 16.31 3.61 9.35
N LEU A 149 15.19 3.54 8.60
CA LEU A 149 15.22 3.76 7.15
C LEU A 149 15.55 5.21 6.78
N LEU A 150 14.95 6.19 7.46
CA LEU A 150 15.23 7.61 7.27
C LEU A 150 16.69 7.95 7.60
N GLU A 151 17.22 7.42 8.70
CA GLU A 151 18.62 7.65 9.08
C GLU A 151 19.59 7.02 8.09
N ALA A 152 19.28 5.84 7.57
CA ALA A 152 20.06 5.19 6.53
C ALA A 152 20.04 6.00 5.23
N ILE A 153 18.87 6.51 4.80
CA ILE A 153 18.75 7.39 3.64
C ILE A 153 19.57 8.66 3.83
N ARG A 154 19.42 9.33 4.99
CA ARG A 154 20.17 10.55 5.32
C ARG A 154 21.68 10.34 5.24
N THR A 155 22.15 9.18 5.69
CA THR A 155 23.58 8.84 5.74
C THR A 155 24.13 8.47 4.34
N VAL A 156 23.37 7.73 3.55
CA VAL A 156 23.80 7.22 2.24
C VAL A 156 23.61 8.27 1.14
N ASN A 157 22.41 8.86 1.05
CA ASN A 157 22.09 9.89 0.06
C ASN A 157 20.84 10.68 0.51
N PRO A 158 21.00 11.88 1.09
CA PRO A 158 19.89 12.69 1.57
C PRO A 158 19.01 13.29 0.46
N ASP A 159 19.44 13.23 -0.81
CA ASP A 159 18.67 13.72 -1.97
C ASP A 159 17.58 12.73 -2.43
N VAL A 160 17.56 11.52 -1.89
CA VAL A 160 16.52 10.51 -2.15
C VAL A 160 15.16 11.03 -1.71
N ARG A 161 14.17 10.95 -2.60
CA ARG A 161 12.78 11.27 -2.25
C ARG A 161 12.15 10.11 -1.51
N PHE A 162 11.63 10.37 -0.34
CA PHE A 162 11.07 9.35 0.54
C PHE A 162 9.56 9.52 0.72
N TYR A 163 8.82 8.43 0.53
CA TYR A 163 7.40 8.33 0.83
C TYR A 163 7.16 7.42 2.04
N GLN A 164 6.39 7.92 3.02
CA GLN A 164 5.91 7.16 4.17
C GLN A 164 4.42 6.85 4.03
N ALA A 165 4.06 5.57 4.08
CA ALA A 165 2.66 5.17 4.24
C ALA A 165 2.22 5.42 5.69
N SER A 166 1.58 6.55 5.93
CA SER A 166 0.84 6.86 7.15
C SER A 166 -0.60 6.30 7.04
N THR A 167 -1.45 6.49 8.04
CA THR A 167 -2.75 5.84 8.12
C THR A 167 -3.79 6.71 8.81
N SER A 168 -5.06 6.59 8.41
CA SER A 168 -6.21 7.19 9.11
C SER A 168 -6.41 6.64 10.55
N GLU A 169 -5.85 5.47 10.87
CA GLU A 169 -5.88 4.92 12.24
C GLU A 169 -5.14 5.82 13.26
N MET A 170 -4.31 6.76 12.80
CA MET A 170 -3.70 7.78 13.67
C MET A 170 -4.75 8.74 14.24
N PHE A 171 -5.84 9.01 13.51
CA PHE A 171 -6.94 9.84 14.02
C PHE A 171 -7.68 9.19 15.18
N GLY A 172 -7.85 7.87 15.17
CA GLY A 172 -8.37 7.04 16.26
C GLY A 172 -9.67 7.55 16.86
N LYS A 173 -9.63 8.15 18.07
CA LYS A 173 -10.78 8.88 18.65
C LYS A 173 -10.92 10.21 17.94
N VAL A 174 -11.71 10.21 16.88
CA VAL A 174 -11.87 11.32 15.94
C VAL A 174 -12.25 12.62 16.65
N GLN A 175 -11.51 13.70 16.37
CA GLN A 175 -11.71 15.00 16.99
C GLN A 175 -12.58 15.93 16.12
N THR A 176 -12.53 15.76 14.79
CA THR A 176 -13.33 16.51 13.81
C THR A 176 -13.70 15.62 12.63
N VAL A 177 -14.83 15.91 11.97
CA VAL A 177 -15.32 15.20 10.78
C VAL A 177 -15.63 16.23 9.71
N PRO A 178 -15.14 16.04 8.46
CA PRO A 178 -14.19 15.03 8.01
C PRO A 178 -12.76 15.29 8.54
N GLN A 179 -11.89 14.25 8.50
CA GLN A 179 -10.50 14.36 8.91
C GLN A 179 -9.63 14.83 7.75
N ASN A 180 -8.74 15.79 8.03
CA ASN A 180 -7.74 16.30 7.09
C ASN A 180 -6.35 16.38 7.77
N GLU A 181 -5.38 16.94 7.08
CA GLU A 181 -3.99 17.04 7.54
C GLU A 181 -3.81 17.87 8.82
N ASN A 182 -4.77 18.73 9.16
CA ASN A 182 -4.77 19.58 10.38
C ASN A 182 -5.56 18.94 11.53
N THR A 183 -6.26 17.84 11.32
CA THR A 183 -7.04 17.17 12.37
C THR A 183 -6.10 16.57 13.41
N PRO A 184 -6.29 16.86 14.71
CA PRO A 184 -5.47 16.28 15.77
C PRO A 184 -5.55 14.74 15.80
N PHE A 185 -4.41 14.09 15.99
CA PHE A 185 -4.32 12.65 16.12
C PHE A 185 -4.63 12.17 17.56
N TYR A 186 -5.35 11.07 17.67
CA TYR A 186 -5.63 10.38 18.94
C TYR A 186 -5.72 8.87 18.73
N PRO A 187 -4.58 8.17 18.47
CA PRO A 187 -4.59 6.76 18.11
C PRO A 187 -5.24 5.87 19.19
N ARG A 188 -5.92 4.81 18.76
CA ARG A 188 -6.66 3.89 19.62
C ARG A 188 -6.13 2.45 19.56
N SER A 189 -4.97 2.26 18.92
CA SER A 189 -4.31 0.96 18.81
C SER A 189 -2.79 1.11 18.87
N PRO A 190 -2.04 0.06 19.27
CA PRO A 190 -0.58 0.06 19.16
C PRO A 190 -0.09 0.32 17.74
N TYR A 191 -0.81 -0.19 16.73
CA TYR A 191 -0.55 0.12 15.32
C TYR A 191 -0.66 1.61 15.02
N GLY A 192 -1.79 2.25 15.40
CA GLY A 192 -2.00 3.68 15.20
C GLY A 192 -0.94 4.53 15.90
N ALA A 193 -0.53 4.14 17.12
CA ALA A 193 0.52 4.82 17.88
C ALA A 193 1.90 4.69 17.20
N ALA A 194 2.26 3.50 16.72
CA ALA A 194 3.50 3.26 15.99
C ALA A 194 3.56 4.06 14.66
N LYS A 195 2.45 4.08 13.92
CA LYS A 195 2.32 4.86 12.68
C LYS A 195 2.35 6.37 12.94
N LEU A 196 1.82 6.84 14.08
CA LEU A 196 1.92 8.24 14.48
C LEU A 196 3.38 8.64 14.77
N TYR A 197 4.15 7.80 15.46
CA TYR A 197 5.58 8.01 15.62
C TYR A 197 6.29 8.09 14.25
N ALA A 198 6.01 7.13 13.35
CA ALA A 198 6.57 7.10 12.00
C ALA A 198 6.25 8.35 11.20
N HIS A 199 5.01 8.84 11.28
CA HIS A 199 4.57 10.09 10.66
C HIS A 199 5.38 11.29 11.16
N TRP A 200 5.44 11.48 12.47
CA TRP A 200 6.15 12.63 13.04
C TRP A 200 7.66 12.57 12.86
N VAL A 201 8.29 11.41 12.89
CA VAL A 201 9.71 11.31 12.57
C VAL A 201 9.99 11.64 11.09
N THR A 202 9.07 11.29 10.18
CA THR A 202 9.17 11.66 8.76
C THR A 202 9.08 13.17 8.56
N VAL A 203 8.15 13.84 9.25
CA VAL A 203 8.05 15.31 9.28
C VAL A 203 9.32 15.93 9.87
N ASN A 204 9.79 15.40 11.00
CA ASN A 204 11.00 15.90 11.65
C ASN A 204 12.24 15.83 10.74
N TYR A 205 12.45 14.71 10.04
CA TYR A 205 13.56 14.59 9.07
C TYR A 205 13.43 15.53 7.88
N ARG A 206 12.21 15.79 7.41
CA ARG A 206 11.93 16.79 6.37
C ARG A 206 12.36 18.18 6.82
N GLU A 207 11.99 18.59 8.03
CA GLU A 207 12.22 19.93 8.55
C GLU A 207 13.66 20.15 9.04
N ALA A 208 14.20 19.18 9.80
CA ALA A 208 15.51 19.29 10.41
C ALA A 208 16.68 19.12 9.41
N TYR A 209 16.50 18.26 8.40
CA TYR A 209 17.57 17.91 7.46
C TYR A 209 17.27 18.31 6.02
N ASN A 210 16.16 19.03 5.77
CA ASN A 210 15.73 19.46 4.44
C ASN A 210 15.60 18.29 3.43
N MET A 211 15.25 17.10 3.90
CA MET A 211 15.02 15.93 3.06
C MET A 211 13.66 16.01 2.37
N HIS A 212 13.55 15.49 1.14
CA HIS A 212 12.27 15.41 0.43
C HIS A 212 11.44 14.21 0.93
N ASN A 213 10.80 14.36 2.07
CA ASN A 213 9.97 13.34 2.71
C ASN A 213 8.50 13.71 2.60
N SER A 214 7.66 12.80 2.09
CA SER A 214 6.20 12.96 2.04
C SER A 214 5.49 11.84 2.78
N SER A 215 4.37 12.17 3.42
CA SER A 215 3.52 11.16 4.07
C SER A 215 2.12 11.15 3.46
N GLY A 216 1.65 9.97 3.08
CA GLY A 216 0.25 9.77 2.71
C GLY A 216 -0.56 9.29 3.92
N ILE A 217 -1.51 10.09 4.42
CA ILE A 217 -2.47 9.70 5.44
C ILE A 217 -3.59 8.94 4.74
N LEU A 218 -3.40 7.63 4.64
CA LEU A 218 -4.26 6.78 3.83
C LEU A 218 -5.50 6.33 4.60
N PHE A 219 -6.67 6.55 4.01
CA PHE A 219 -7.91 5.91 4.43
C PHE A 219 -7.96 4.48 3.87
N ASN A 220 -8.96 3.70 4.29
CA ASN A 220 -9.03 2.31 3.87
C ASN A 220 -9.07 2.19 2.36
N HIS A 221 -8.18 1.40 1.79
CA HIS A 221 -8.11 1.16 0.36
C HIS A 221 -7.96 -0.32 0.08
N GLU A 222 -8.76 -0.79 -0.81
CA GLU A 222 -9.06 -2.18 -1.04
C GLU A 222 -8.80 -2.55 -2.51
N SER A 223 -8.69 -3.83 -2.76
CA SER A 223 -8.59 -4.34 -4.13
C SER A 223 -8.78 -5.86 -4.16
N PRO A 224 -8.84 -6.48 -5.35
CA PRO A 224 -8.74 -7.93 -5.50
C PRO A 224 -7.48 -8.57 -4.88
N LEU A 225 -6.46 -7.77 -4.53
CA LEU A 225 -5.21 -8.24 -3.93
C LEU A 225 -5.15 -8.05 -2.41
N ARG A 226 -6.23 -7.59 -1.78
CA ARG A 226 -6.32 -7.42 -0.32
C ARG A 226 -6.06 -8.74 0.42
N GLY A 227 -5.51 -8.70 1.62
CA GLY A 227 -5.35 -9.89 2.48
C GLY A 227 -6.70 -10.44 2.96
N LEU A 228 -6.81 -11.76 3.12
CA LEU A 228 -8.04 -12.44 3.55
C LEU A 228 -8.46 -12.11 4.98
N GLU A 229 -7.54 -11.61 5.80
CA GLU A 229 -7.77 -11.15 7.16
C GLU A 229 -8.59 -9.84 7.25
N PHE A 230 -8.66 -9.08 6.15
CA PHE A 230 -9.42 -7.83 6.11
C PHE A 230 -10.88 -8.06 5.74
N VAL A 231 -11.77 -7.28 6.37
CA VAL A 231 -13.22 -7.47 6.29
C VAL A 231 -13.76 -7.51 4.86
N THR A 232 -13.31 -6.64 3.99
CA THR A 232 -13.74 -6.55 2.60
C THR A 232 -13.43 -7.83 1.83
N ARG A 233 -12.17 -8.30 1.91
CA ARG A 233 -11.76 -9.52 1.24
C ARG A 233 -12.35 -10.78 1.92
N LYS A 234 -12.54 -10.76 3.25
CA LYS A 234 -13.25 -11.82 3.96
C LYS A 234 -14.68 -12.00 3.44
N ILE A 235 -15.38 -10.89 3.13
CA ILE A 235 -16.71 -10.91 2.55
C ILE A 235 -16.68 -11.48 1.14
N THR A 236 -15.89 -10.93 0.23
CA THR A 236 -15.90 -11.34 -1.17
C THR A 236 -15.43 -12.79 -1.36
N ALA A 237 -14.34 -13.18 -0.68
CA ALA A 237 -13.87 -14.56 -0.71
C ALA A 237 -14.85 -15.55 -0.07
N GLY A 238 -15.49 -15.14 1.04
CA GLY A 238 -16.49 -15.96 1.72
C GLY A 238 -17.73 -16.21 0.86
N LEU A 239 -18.30 -15.15 0.24
CA LEU A 239 -19.44 -15.27 -0.66
C LEU A 239 -19.08 -16.11 -1.91
N ALA A 240 -17.89 -15.93 -2.47
CA ALA A 240 -17.40 -16.75 -3.56
C ALA A 240 -17.31 -18.24 -3.19
N GLN A 241 -16.82 -18.54 -2.00
CA GLN A 241 -16.78 -19.93 -1.47
C GLN A 241 -18.18 -20.52 -1.28
N ILE A 242 -19.13 -19.74 -0.72
CA ILE A 242 -20.52 -20.18 -0.55
C ILE A 242 -21.14 -20.47 -1.91
N ARG A 243 -20.91 -19.61 -2.92
CA ARG A 243 -21.38 -19.82 -4.28
C ARG A 243 -20.84 -21.12 -4.89
N HIS A 244 -19.67 -21.57 -4.45
CA HIS A 244 -19.03 -22.81 -4.88
C HIS A 244 -19.18 -23.97 -3.89
N GLY A 245 -20.18 -23.92 -3.00
CA GLY A 245 -20.63 -25.09 -2.20
C GLY A 245 -20.18 -25.10 -0.74
N ARG A 246 -19.47 -24.07 -0.23
CA ARG A 246 -19.22 -23.93 1.21
C ARG A 246 -20.56 -23.75 1.93
N LYS A 247 -20.73 -24.42 3.07
CA LYS A 247 -21.96 -24.38 3.88
C LYS A 247 -21.90 -23.46 5.10
N ASP A 248 -20.68 -23.14 5.56
CA ASP A 248 -20.51 -22.29 6.73
C ASP A 248 -20.70 -20.82 6.36
N PRO A 249 -21.49 -20.05 7.12
CA PRO A 249 -21.67 -18.63 6.91
C PRO A 249 -20.39 -17.85 7.18
N ILE A 250 -20.31 -16.63 6.62
CA ILE A 250 -19.25 -15.69 6.91
C ILE A 250 -19.52 -15.08 8.28
N GLU A 251 -18.53 -15.12 9.18
CA GLU A 251 -18.62 -14.48 10.49
C GLU A 251 -17.99 -13.09 10.45
N LEU A 252 -18.75 -12.06 10.77
CA LEU A 252 -18.34 -10.66 10.81
C LEU A 252 -18.51 -10.07 12.21
N GLY A 253 -17.87 -8.94 12.48
CA GLY A 253 -18.11 -8.13 13.67
C GLY A 253 -19.26 -7.14 13.44
N ASN A 254 -19.02 -5.88 13.83
CA ASN A 254 -20.00 -4.81 13.70
C ASN A 254 -20.34 -4.51 12.22
N LEU A 255 -21.58 -4.78 11.84
CA LEU A 255 -22.09 -4.53 10.47
C LEU A 255 -22.35 -3.05 10.19
N ASP A 256 -22.57 -2.25 11.24
CA ASP A 256 -22.89 -0.82 11.12
C ASP A 256 -21.64 0.07 11.11
N ALA A 257 -20.44 -0.52 11.27
CA ALA A 257 -19.19 0.21 11.22
C ALA A 257 -19.01 0.90 9.87
N MET A 258 -18.79 2.24 9.92
CA MET A 258 -18.66 3.10 8.73
C MET A 258 -17.21 3.29 8.36
N ARG A 259 -16.87 3.07 7.10
CA ARG A 259 -15.50 3.23 6.58
C ARG A 259 -15.50 3.95 5.22
N ASP A 260 -14.48 4.78 5.03
CA ASP A 260 -14.15 5.36 3.73
C ASP A 260 -13.27 4.36 2.98
N TRP A 261 -13.83 3.68 1.97
CA TRP A 261 -13.11 2.71 1.16
C TRP A 261 -12.82 3.24 -0.24
N GLY A 262 -11.56 3.20 -0.66
CA GLY A 262 -11.13 3.51 -2.01
C GLY A 262 -10.41 2.34 -2.68
N PHE A 263 -10.03 2.52 -3.94
CA PHE A 263 -9.28 1.52 -4.71
C PHE A 263 -7.77 1.71 -4.55
N ALA A 264 -7.04 0.65 -4.21
CA ALA A 264 -5.59 0.70 -3.98
C ALA A 264 -4.80 1.25 -5.18
N GLY A 265 -5.24 0.95 -6.41
CA GLY A 265 -4.62 1.48 -7.62
C GLY A 265 -4.68 3.01 -7.73
N ASP A 266 -5.74 3.64 -7.25
CA ASP A 266 -5.85 5.10 -7.20
C ASP A 266 -4.91 5.67 -6.13
N TYR A 267 -4.78 4.99 -5.00
CA TYR A 267 -3.94 5.45 -3.89
C TYR A 267 -2.45 5.41 -4.21
N VAL A 268 -1.96 4.36 -4.89
CA VAL A 268 -0.54 4.29 -5.29
C VAL A 268 -0.18 5.37 -6.32
N GLU A 269 -1.13 5.80 -7.16
CA GLU A 269 -0.93 6.96 -8.03
C GLU A 269 -0.71 8.24 -7.21
N GLY A 270 -1.49 8.44 -6.13
CA GLY A 270 -1.29 9.54 -5.17
C GLY A 270 0.08 9.49 -4.50
N MET A 271 0.53 8.30 -4.07
CA MET A 271 1.86 8.10 -3.49
C MET A 271 2.96 8.56 -4.44
N TRP A 272 2.87 8.16 -5.72
CA TRP A 272 3.81 8.60 -6.75
C TRP A 272 3.73 10.11 -6.97
N MET A 273 2.54 10.69 -7.08
CA MET A 273 2.34 12.14 -7.29
C MET A 273 2.98 12.98 -6.19
N MET A 274 2.93 12.53 -4.92
CA MET A 274 3.55 13.22 -3.78
C MET A 274 5.06 13.36 -3.97
N LEU A 275 5.73 12.32 -4.45
CA LEU A 275 7.17 12.36 -4.68
C LEU A 275 7.57 13.14 -5.95
N GLN A 276 6.62 13.52 -6.82
CA GLN A 276 6.92 14.38 -7.98
C GLN A 276 6.83 15.87 -7.63
N GLN A 277 6.35 16.24 -6.43
CA GLN A 277 6.27 17.63 -5.99
C GLN A 277 7.66 18.22 -5.74
N PRO A 278 7.81 19.56 -5.82
CA PRO A 278 9.09 20.24 -5.55
C PRO A 278 9.59 20.05 -4.11
N LYS A 279 8.66 19.87 -3.16
CA LYS A 279 8.94 19.70 -1.73
C LYS A 279 8.07 18.56 -1.18
N GLY A 280 8.62 17.87 -0.17
CA GLY A 280 7.85 16.90 0.59
C GLY A 280 6.76 17.56 1.44
N ASP A 281 5.61 16.91 1.57
CA ASP A 281 4.48 17.36 2.37
C ASP A 281 3.57 16.16 2.74
N ASP A 282 2.56 16.39 3.58
CA ASP A 282 1.62 15.37 4.03
C ASP A 282 0.27 15.54 3.34
N TYR A 283 -0.34 14.44 2.92
CA TYR A 283 -1.60 14.46 2.17
C TYR A 283 -2.55 13.37 2.64
N VAL A 284 -3.81 13.72 2.86
CA VAL A 284 -4.90 12.76 3.05
C VAL A 284 -5.32 12.20 1.70
N LEU A 285 -5.33 10.87 1.57
CA LEU A 285 -5.95 10.16 0.47
C LEU A 285 -7.17 9.40 0.97
N SER A 286 -8.34 9.75 0.45
CA SER A 286 -9.64 9.19 0.83
C SER A 286 -10.63 9.29 -0.32
N SER A 287 -11.72 8.50 -0.28
CA SER A 287 -12.81 8.64 -1.25
C SER A 287 -13.71 9.86 -0.93
N GLY A 288 -13.70 10.31 0.32
CA GLY A 288 -14.59 11.35 0.83
C GLY A 288 -16.04 10.88 1.05
N LYS A 289 -16.26 9.55 1.07
CA LYS A 289 -17.56 8.92 1.31
C LYS A 289 -17.39 7.72 2.22
N THR A 290 -18.38 7.49 3.07
CA THR A 290 -18.41 6.33 3.95
C THR A 290 -19.51 5.36 3.55
N HIS A 291 -19.23 4.07 3.75
CA HIS A 291 -20.16 2.96 3.55
C HIS A 291 -20.09 2.03 4.74
N SER A 292 -21.19 1.37 5.08
CA SER A 292 -21.22 0.39 6.16
C SER A 292 -20.70 -0.97 5.70
N VAL A 293 -20.24 -1.79 6.65
CA VAL A 293 -19.92 -3.20 6.38
C VAL A 293 -21.13 -3.92 5.81
N LYS A 294 -22.32 -3.60 6.31
CA LYS A 294 -23.59 -4.15 5.83
C LYS A 294 -23.81 -3.84 4.36
N GLU A 295 -23.65 -2.58 3.95
CA GLU A 295 -23.78 -2.15 2.54
C GLU A 295 -22.76 -2.86 1.64
N PHE A 296 -21.53 -3.08 2.12
CA PHE A 296 -20.53 -3.85 1.39
C PHE A 296 -20.97 -5.30 1.18
N VAL A 297 -21.54 -5.95 2.21
CA VAL A 297 -22.09 -7.32 2.10
C VAL A 297 -23.22 -7.36 1.08
N GLU A 298 -24.18 -6.44 1.17
CA GLU A 298 -25.33 -6.38 0.26
C GLU A 298 -24.91 -6.25 -1.19
N THR A 299 -23.98 -5.31 -1.46
CA THR A 299 -23.45 -5.10 -2.81
C THR A 299 -22.69 -6.33 -3.32
N ALA A 300 -21.82 -6.93 -2.51
CA ALA A 300 -21.06 -8.11 -2.89
C ALA A 300 -21.96 -9.34 -3.10
N ALA A 301 -22.98 -9.52 -2.25
CA ALA A 301 -23.96 -10.60 -2.38
C ALA A 301 -24.75 -10.50 -3.69
N SER A 302 -25.19 -9.30 -4.05
CA SER A 302 -25.87 -9.04 -5.33
C SER A 302 -25.00 -9.43 -6.53
N VAL A 303 -23.72 -9.05 -6.55
CA VAL A 303 -22.78 -9.43 -7.61
C VAL A 303 -22.54 -10.94 -7.65
N ALA A 304 -22.55 -11.62 -6.50
CA ALA A 304 -22.43 -13.07 -6.40
C ALA A 304 -23.72 -13.81 -6.80
N GLY A 305 -24.82 -13.09 -7.09
CA GLY A 305 -26.12 -13.66 -7.49
C GLY A 305 -27.01 -14.11 -6.33
N PHE A 306 -26.71 -13.66 -5.11
CA PHE A 306 -27.55 -13.82 -3.93
C PHE A 306 -28.49 -12.62 -3.74
N ASP A 307 -29.66 -12.87 -3.15
CA ASP A 307 -30.63 -11.85 -2.78
C ASP A 307 -30.75 -11.81 -1.26
N ILE A 308 -29.91 -10.99 -0.62
CA ILE A 308 -29.74 -11.00 0.83
C ILE A 308 -30.84 -10.20 1.53
N ILE A 309 -31.47 -10.81 2.54
CA ILE A 309 -32.35 -10.16 3.51
C ILE A 309 -31.74 -10.29 4.91
N TRP A 310 -32.04 -9.32 5.76
CA TRP A 310 -31.50 -9.32 7.12
C TRP A 310 -32.57 -9.74 8.14
N GLU A 311 -32.21 -10.68 9.00
CA GLU A 311 -32.99 -11.12 10.14
C GLU A 311 -32.28 -10.73 11.44
N GLY A 312 -33.03 -10.31 12.45
CA GLY A 312 -32.49 -9.87 13.75
C GLY A 312 -31.79 -8.51 13.66
N ALA A 313 -31.12 -8.12 14.74
CA ALA A 313 -30.38 -6.86 14.85
C ALA A 313 -29.15 -6.99 15.77
N GLY A 314 -28.16 -6.09 15.59
CA GLY A 314 -26.94 -6.08 16.41
C GLY A 314 -26.19 -7.42 16.36
N GLU A 315 -25.87 -7.98 17.51
CA GLU A 315 -25.14 -9.25 17.61
C GLU A 315 -25.93 -10.47 17.10
N ASN A 316 -27.26 -10.36 16.98
CA ASN A 316 -28.12 -11.41 16.49
C ASN A 316 -28.46 -11.26 14.98
N ALA A 317 -27.87 -10.30 14.32
CA ALA A 317 -28.11 -10.07 12.90
C ALA A 317 -27.57 -11.22 12.04
N LYS A 318 -28.39 -11.65 11.06
CA LYS A 318 -28.06 -12.66 10.06
C LYS A 318 -28.47 -12.16 8.69
N GLY A 319 -27.57 -12.32 7.72
CA GLY A 319 -27.88 -12.14 6.30
C GLY A 319 -28.25 -13.46 5.67
N VAL A 320 -29.45 -13.57 5.15
CA VAL A 320 -30.06 -14.81 4.61
C VAL A 320 -30.34 -14.59 3.13
N ASP A 321 -30.04 -15.58 2.29
CA ASP A 321 -30.48 -15.54 0.89
C ASP A 321 -31.98 -15.77 0.82
N SER A 322 -32.75 -14.80 0.29
CA SER A 322 -34.21 -14.84 0.22
C SER A 322 -34.74 -15.99 -0.63
N LYS A 323 -33.93 -16.49 -1.58
CA LYS A 323 -34.31 -17.55 -2.51
C LYS A 323 -34.15 -18.95 -1.94
N THR A 324 -33.15 -19.16 -1.11
CA THR A 324 -32.78 -20.48 -0.59
C THR A 324 -33.00 -20.64 0.90
N GLY A 325 -33.12 -19.55 1.65
CA GLY A 325 -33.14 -19.55 3.11
C GLY A 325 -31.76 -19.86 3.75
N GLU A 326 -30.68 -19.92 2.97
CA GLU A 326 -29.32 -20.21 3.45
C GLU A 326 -28.76 -18.97 4.17
N VAL A 327 -28.17 -19.18 5.35
CA VAL A 327 -27.49 -18.11 6.10
C VAL A 327 -26.14 -17.84 5.44
N LEU A 328 -25.95 -16.67 4.86
CA LEU A 328 -24.71 -16.26 4.20
C LEU A 328 -23.73 -15.58 5.16
N VAL A 329 -24.27 -14.77 6.07
CA VAL A 329 -23.50 -13.95 7.02
C VAL A 329 -24.13 -14.04 8.41
N ARG A 330 -23.30 -14.08 9.44
CA ARG A 330 -23.73 -13.89 10.84
C ARG A 330 -22.76 -13.00 11.59
N VAL A 331 -23.25 -12.30 12.60
CA VAL A 331 -22.42 -11.55 13.53
C VAL A 331 -21.79 -12.50 14.55
N ASN A 332 -20.49 -12.31 14.82
CA ASN A 332 -19.77 -13.00 15.89
C ASN A 332 -19.08 -11.95 16.77
N PRO A 333 -19.46 -11.82 18.06
CA PRO A 333 -18.89 -10.82 18.97
C PRO A 333 -17.38 -10.90 19.16
N LYS A 334 -16.77 -12.06 18.90
CA LYS A 334 -15.30 -12.22 18.94
C LYS A 334 -14.54 -11.32 17.95
N PHE A 335 -15.22 -10.83 16.91
CA PHE A 335 -14.64 -9.92 15.92
C PHE A 335 -14.88 -8.44 16.23
N TYR A 336 -15.50 -8.11 17.37
CA TYR A 336 -15.54 -6.74 17.85
C TYR A 336 -14.16 -6.35 18.40
N ARG A 337 -13.67 -5.18 18.00
CA ARG A 337 -12.38 -4.67 18.49
C ARG A 337 -12.56 -4.13 19.92
N PRO A 338 -11.56 -4.29 20.81
CA PRO A 338 -11.61 -3.74 22.17
C PRO A 338 -11.83 -2.21 22.19
N SER A 339 -11.45 -1.54 21.10
CA SER A 339 -11.56 -0.09 20.94
C SER A 339 -11.75 0.19 19.44
N ASP A 340 -13.00 0.11 18.99
CA ASP A 340 -13.30 0.37 17.57
C ASP A 340 -13.33 1.88 17.28
N VAL A 341 -13.01 2.22 16.05
CA VAL A 341 -13.16 3.57 15.50
C VAL A 341 -14.51 3.62 14.80
N GLU A 342 -15.43 4.43 15.35
CA GLU A 342 -16.82 4.47 14.88
C GLU A 342 -16.95 5.05 13.47
N LEU A 343 -16.23 6.13 13.17
CA LEU A 343 -16.32 6.84 11.89
C LEU A 343 -14.94 7.34 11.43
N LEU A 344 -14.53 6.91 10.24
CA LEU A 344 -13.41 7.48 9.51
C LEU A 344 -13.92 8.01 8.18
N LEU A 345 -13.89 9.34 8.02
CA LEU A 345 -14.27 10.06 6.80
C LEU A 345 -13.19 11.08 6.47
N GLY A 346 -12.45 10.85 5.40
CA GLY A 346 -11.35 11.72 4.99
C GLY A 346 -11.80 12.88 4.10
N ASP A 347 -11.09 14.02 4.22
CA ASP A 347 -11.18 15.15 3.29
C ASP A 347 -9.91 15.19 2.42
N PRO A 348 -9.97 14.76 1.15
CA PRO A 348 -8.82 14.77 0.24
C PRO A 348 -8.64 16.12 -0.48
N ALA A 349 -9.18 17.23 0.03
CA ALA A 349 -9.16 18.52 -0.65
C ALA A 349 -7.74 19.01 -0.97
N LYS A 350 -6.79 18.82 -0.06
CA LYS A 350 -5.38 19.17 -0.29
C LYS A 350 -4.77 18.36 -1.44
N ALA A 351 -4.94 17.05 -1.43
CA ALA A 351 -4.45 16.17 -2.51
C ALA A 351 -5.08 16.53 -3.86
N ARG A 352 -6.40 16.82 -3.87
CA ARG A 352 -7.11 17.26 -5.08
C ARG A 352 -6.55 18.58 -5.62
N ASN A 353 -6.38 19.56 -4.76
CA ASN A 353 -6.00 20.93 -5.18
C ASN A 353 -4.52 21.05 -5.56
N GLN A 354 -3.62 20.36 -4.85
CA GLN A 354 -2.18 20.48 -5.05
C GLN A 354 -1.60 19.41 -5.98
N LEU A 355 -2.09 18.17 -5.87
CA LEU A 355 -1.60 17.06 -6.71
C LEU A 355 -2.46 16.85 -7.96
N GLY A 356 -3.70 17.34 -7.99
CA GLY A 356 -4.71 16.96 -8.98
C GLY A 356 -5.24 15.53 -8.78
N TRP A 357 -4.94 14.91 -7.64
CA TRP A 357 -5.36 13.55 -7.33
C TRP A 357 -6.85 13.49 -6.98
N LYS A 358 -7.52 12.47 -7.50
CA LYS A 358 -8.90 12.10 -7.13
C LYS A 358 -9.11 10.60 -7.31
N PRO A 359 -9.94 9.97 -6.48
CA PRO A 359 -10.33 8.58 -6.71
C PRO A 359 -11.08 8.46 -8.04
N LYS A 360 -10.77 7.40 -8.80
CA LYS A 360 -11.35 7.10 -10.12
C LYS A 360 -12.39 6.00 -10.05
N VAL A 361 -12.19 5.06 -9.10
CA VAL A 361 -13.06 3.90 -8.90
C VAL A 361 -14.07 4.22 -7.81
N THR A 362 -15.36 4.02 -8.12
CA THR A 362 -16.46 4.18 -7.14
C THR A 362 -16.53 2.97 -6.20
N PHE A 363 -17.27 3.13 -5.08
CA PHE A 363 -17.50 2.03 -4.13
C PHE A 363 -18.11 0.80 -4.82
N ILE A 364 -19.15 0.98 -5.63
CA ILE A 364 -19.81 -0.13 -6.36
C ILE A 364 -18.79 -0.85 -7.27
N GLN A 365 -18.05 -0.10 -8.08
CA GLN A 365 -17.04 -0.67 -8.97
C GLN A 365 -15.93 -1.42 -8.21
N LEU A 366 -15.54 -0.91 -7.03
CA LEU A 366 -14.57 -1.58 -6.16
C LEU A 366 -15.10 -2.94 -5.68
N VAL A 367 -16.34 -2.97 -5.18
CA VAL A 367 -16.96 -4.21 -4.68
C VAL A 367 -17.15 -5.22 -5.83
N GLU A 368 -17.63 -4.76 -6.99
CA GLU A 368 -17.76 -5.57 -8.21
C GLU A 368 -16.42 -6.20 -8.61
N MET A 369 -15.37 -5.38 -8.73
CA MET A 369 -14.02 -5.82 -9.09
C MET A 369 -13.47 -6.88 -8.12
N MET A 370 -13.67 -6.69 -6.82
CA MET A 370 -13.22 -7.63 -5.79
C MET A 370 -14.02 -8.93 -5.84
N MET A 371 -15.35 -8.84 -5.97
CA MET A 371 -16.23 -10.01 -5.98
C MET A 371 -15.99 -10.86 -7.22
N GLU A 372 -15.93 -10.26 -8.41
CA GLU A 372 -15.65 -10.97 -9.65
C GLU A 372 -14.29 -11.69 -9.63
N ALA A 373 -13.25 -11.04 -9.06
CA ALA A 373 -11.95 -11.66 -8.93
C ALA A 373 -12.01 -12.90 -8.02
N ASP A 374 -12.73 -12.83 -6.90
CA ASP A 374 -12.84 -13.96 -5.98
C ASP A 374 -13.75 -15.08 -6.52
N LEU A 375 -14.78 -14.75 -7.30
CA LEU A 375 -15.55 -15.76 -8.02
C LEU A 375 -14.68 -16.53 -9.03
N ARG A 376 -13.84 -15.83 -9.82
CA ARG A 376 -12.90 -16.50 -10.75
C ARG A 376 -11.90 -17.39 -10.03
N ARG A 377 -11.36 -16.92 -8.88
CA ARG A 377 -10.42 -17.70 -8.06
C ARG A 377 -11.07 -18.92 -7.43
N ALA A 378 -12.32 -18.78 -6.93
CA ALA A 378 -13.09 -19.88 -6.38
C ALA A 378 -13.32 -20.97 -7.44
N ALA A 379 -13.76 -20.56 -8.65
CA ALA A 379 -13.98 -21.46 -9.76
C ALA A 379 -12.71 -22.23 -10.19
N SER A 380 -11.52 -21.63 -10.02
CA SER A 380 -10.23 -22.26 -10.37
C SER A 380 -9.56 -22.98 -9.20
N GLY A 381 -10.17 -23.02 -8.01
CA GLY A 381 -9.59 -23.61 -6.81
C GLY A 381 -8.41 -22.81 -6.20
N ARG A 382 -8.22 -21.55 -6.62
CA ARG A 382 -7.09 -20.69 -6.21
C ARG A 382 -7.44 -19.60 -5.15
N LEU A 383 -8.49 -19.78 -4.37
CA LEU A 383 -8.91 -18.81 -3.37
C LEU A 383 -7.96 -18.62 -2.17
N MET A 384 -6.98 -19.47 -2.03
CA MET A 384 -6.15 -19.62 -0.82
C MET A 384 -4.77 -18.96 -0.94
N PHE A 385 -4.72 -17.74 -1.46
CA PHE A 385 -3.45 -17.03 -1.53
C PHE A 385 -3.53 -15.65 -0.90
#